data_c42fdf4dc7b44e5b9e98052fb3037a37
#
_entry.id   c42fdf4dc7b44e5b9e98052fb3037a37
#
_cell.length_a   1.000
_cell.length_b   1.000
_cell.length_c   1.000
_cell.angle_alpha   90.00
_cell.angle_beta   90.00
_cell.angle_gamma   90.00
#
_symmetry.space_group_name_H-M   'P 1'
#
loop_
_entity.id
_entity.type
_entity.pdbx_description
1 polymer ?
#
loop_
_entity_poly.entity_id
_entity_poly.type
_entity_poly.pdbx_seq_one_letter_code
_entity_poly.pdbx_strand_id
1 'polypeptide(L)'
;VGTQYKQVNAFEAKKQGAAMVARNVAGHIEREVLDKPKDWKPLVYCWRGGKRSGSLALILDQIGFKVSLIEGGYKAFRAAMVANLPQLSERLHFEVVCGTTGSGKTRFLQALAAQGAQVLDLEALANHRSSVLGLIPGQSQPTQKAFDTRVWTALQAFDPTRPVYIESESKKVGNLVVPESLMTAMRASDCI
;
A
#
# COMPACT_ATOMS: atom_id res chain seq x y z
N VAL A 1 23.03 14.20 6.03
CA VAL A 1 23.91 13.10 5.58
C VAL A 1 24.02 13.07 4.06
N GLY A 2 22.91 13.03 3.29
CA GLY A 2 22.97 12.93 1.83
C GLY A 2 23.66 14.10 1.13
N THR A 3 23.39 15.33 1.53
CA THR A 3 24.04 16.55 1.03
C THR A 3 25.51 16.55 1.39
N GLN A 4 25.86 16.24 2.65
CA GLN A 4 27.22 16.18 3.15
C GLN A 4 28.05 15.10 2.44
N TYR A 5 27.44 13.94 2.11
CA TYR A 5 28.09 12.88 1.34
C TYR A 5 28.54 13.35 -0.05
N LYS A 6 27.72 14.17 -0.71
CA LYS A 6 27.98 14.65 -2.07
C LYS A 6 28.88 15.88 -2.11
N GLN A 7 28.81 16.75 -1.11
CA GLN A 7 29.37 18.11 -1.17
C GLN A 7 30.57 18.35 -0.26
N VAL A 8 30.77 17.55 0.79
CA VAL A 8 31.80 17.82 1.78
C VAL A 8 32.83 16.68 1.89
N ASN A 9 32.41 15.54 2.49
CA ASN A 9 33.29 14.41 2.72
C ASN A 9 32.49 13.12 2.86
N ALA A 10 32.71 12.19 1.95
CA ALA A 10 31.98 10.90 1.92
C ALA A 10 32.27 10.03 3.15
N PHE A 11 33.47 10.06 3.70
CA PHE A 11 33.86 9.26 4.86
C PHE A 11 33.19 9.79 6.14
N GLU A 12 33.24 11.10 6.37
CA GLU A 12 32.59 11.74 7.52
C GLU A 12 31.08 11.53 7.48
N ALA A 13 30.47 11.69 6.31
CA ALA A 13 29.04 11.41 6.11
C ALA A 13 28.68 9.95 6.39
N LYS A 14 29.57 8.99 6.06
CA LYS A 14 29.37 7.56 6.39
C LYS A 14 29.43 7.30 7.90
N LYS A 15 30.36 7.93 8.62
CA LYS A 15 30.45 7.81 10.09
C LYS A 15 29.18 8.33 10.76
N GLN A 16 28.73 9.52 10.39
CA GLN A 16 27.48 10.09 10.91
C GLN A 16 26.26 9.22 10.54
N GLY A 17 26.21 8.74 9.29
CA GLY A 17 25.15 7.83 8.83
C GLY A 17 25.13 6.52 9.61
N ALA A 18 26.29 5.94 9.91
CA ALA A 18 26.40 4.73 10.73
C ALA A 18 25.89 4.95 12.16
N ALA A 19 26.29 6.06 12.80
CA ALA A 19 25.80 6.42 14.13
C ALA A 19 24.28 6.61 14.17
N MET A 20 23.69 7.24 13.14
CA MET A 20 22.22 7.38 13.01
C MET A 20 21.54 6.01 12.83
N VAL A 21 22.11 5.14 11.99
CA VAL A 21 21.55 3.79 11.76
C VAL A 21 21.60 2.97 13.05
N ALA A 22 22.72 2.98 13.77
CA ALA A 22 22.86 2.26 15.03
C ALA A 22 21.83 2.73 16.09
N ARG A 23 21.64 4.04 16.22
CA ARG A 23 20.63 4.62 17.11
C ARG A 23 19.20 4.22 16.72
N ASN A 24 18.88 4.23 15.42
CA ASN A 24 17.57 3.81 14.94
C ASN A 24 17.36 2.30 15.13
N VAL A 25 18.38 1.48 14.96
CA VAL A 25 18.29 0.03 15.20
C VAL A 25 17.98 -0.23 16.68
N ALA A 26 18.71 0.42 17.60
CA ALA A 26 18.40 0.31 19.04
C ALA A 26 16.94 0.68 19.34
N GLY A 27 16.49 1.83 18.82
CA GLY A 27 15.10 2.26 19.01
C GLY A 27 14.05 1.35 18.36
N HIS A 28 14.34 0.67 17.25
CA HIS A 28 13.45 -0.35 16.69
C HIS A 28 13.40 -1.59 17.58
N ILE A 29 14.52 -2.03 18.12
CA ILE A 29 14.57 -3.18 19.02
C ILE A 29 13.77 -2.89 20.29
N GLU A 30 13.95 -1.73 20.89
CA GLU A 30 13.24 -1.32 22.10
C GLU A 30 11.71 -1.28 21.91
N ARG A 31 11.24 -0.76 20.78
CA ARG A 31 9.80 -0.57 20.55
C ARG A 31 9.08 -1.79 19.99
N GLU A 32 9.77 -2.59 19.16
CA GLU A 32 9.10 -3.56 18.29
C GLU A 32 9.54 -5.00 18.51
N VAL A 33 10.63 -5.23 19.27
CA VAL A 33 11.26 -6.56 19.31
C VAL A 33 11.27 -7.17 20.69
N LEU A 34 11.35 -6.38 21.76
CA LEU A 34 11.54 -6.89 23.12
C LEU A 34 10.42 -7.84 23.60
N ASP A 35 9.21 -7.68 23.07
CA ASP A 35 8.04 -8.50 23.38
C ASP A 35 7.87 -9.72 22.44
N LYS A 36 8.76 -9.88 21.44
CA LYS A 36 8.61 -10.94 20.44
C LYS A 36 9.13 -12.28 20.92
N PRO A 37 8.38 -13.38 20.70
CA PRO A 37 8.84 -14.72 21.04
C PRO A 37 9.97 -15.17 20.11
N LYS A 38 10.73 -16.18 20.55
CA LYS A 38 11.91 -16.69 19.83
C LYS A 38 11.62 -17.19 18.40
N ASP A 39 10.43 -17.67 18.15
CA ASP A 39 9.97 -18.20 16.85
C ASP A 39 9.44 -17.11 15.91
N TRP A 40 9.40 -15.85 16.35
CA TRP A 40 9.05 -14.73 15.48
C TRP A 40 10.01 -14.62 14.29
N LYS A 41 9.44 -14.43 13.10
CA LYS A 41 10.18 -14.38 11.82
C LYS A 41 10.06 -12.99 11.21
N PRO A 42 10.91 -12.04 11.56
CA PRO A 42 10.84 -10.68 11.05
C PRO A 42 11.15 -10.60 9.57
N LEU A 43 10.35 -9.84 8.83
CA LEU A 43 10.63 -9.39 7.48
C LEU A 43 11.12 -7.95 7.55
N VAL A 44 12.36 -7.72 7.18
CA VAL A 44 13.01 -6.41 7.29
C VAL A 44 13.25 -5.82 5.90
N TYR A 45 12.95 -4.53 5.75
CA TYR A 45 13.25 -3.82 4.52
C TYR A 45 13.59 -2.35 4.78
N CYS A 46 14.22 -1.71 3.82
CA CYS A 46 14.37 -0.26 3.77
C CYS A 46 14.03 0.24 2.36
N TRP A 47 14.24 1.50 2.07
CA TRP A 47 13.83 2.09 0.80
C TRP A 47 14.35 1.35 -0.45
N ARG A 48 15.63 0.92 -0.44
CA ARG A 48 16.29 0.25 -1.59
C ARG A 48 16.88 -1.13 -1.25
N GLY A 49 16.54 -1.71 -0.09
CA GLY A 49 17.13 -2.96 0.37
C GLY A 49 18.65 -2.88 0.44
N GLY A 50 19.21 -2.35 1.51
CA GLY A 50 20.64 -2.18 1.59
C GLY A 50 21.11 -1.99 3.04
N LYS A 51 22.09 -1.14 3.26
CA LYS A 51 22.80 -1.01 4.53
C LYS A 51 21.91 -0.85 5.77
N ARG A 52 20.82 -0.07 5.69
CA ARG A 52 19.93 0.14 6.85
C ARG A 52 19.19 -1.13 7.28
N SER A 53 18.53 -1.78 6.34
CA SER A 53 17.84 -3.06 6.60
C SER A 53 18.81 -4.18 6.93
N GLY A 54 19.96 -4.23 6.25
CA GLY A 54 21.03 -5.19 6.54
C GLY A 54 21.61 -5.03 7.95
N SER A 55 21.82 -3.80 8.45
CA SER A 55 22.31 -3.58 9.81
C SER A 55 21.31 -4.06 10.87
N LEU A 56 20.00 -3.80 10.68
CA LEU A 56 18.98 -4.32 11.59
C LEU A 56 18.89 -5.84 11.51
N ALA A 57 18.86 -6.40 10.29
CA ALA A 57 18.78 -7.84 10.09
C ALA A 57 19.96 -8.58 10.74
N LEU A 58 21.17 -8.07 10.61
CA LEU A 58 22.36 -8.63 11.24
C LEU A 58 22.20 -8.74 12.76
N ILE A 59 21.70 -7.69 13.41
CA ILE A 59 21.54 -7.70 14.88
C ILE A 59 20.40 -8.64 15.28
N LEU A 60 19.29 -8.65 14.56
CA LEU A 60 18.18 -9.57 14.84
C LEU A 60 18.58 -11.05 14.65
N ASP A 61 19.40 -11.33 13.65
CA ASP A 61 19.99 -12.66 13.42
C ASP A 61 20.92 -13.08 14.56
N GLN A 62 21.77 -12.18 15.04
CA GLN A 62 22.64 -12.42 16.21
C GLN A 62 21.85 -12.63 17.50
N ILE A 63 20.66 -12.05 17.65
CA ILE A 63 19.75 -12.33 18.77
C ILE A 63 19.18 -13.75 18.66
N GLY A 64 19.10 -14.31 17.44
CA GLY A 64 18.64 -15.65 17.16
C GLY A 64 17.31 -15.73 16.41
N PHE A 65 16.82 -14.62 15.85
CA PHE A 65 15.63 -14.62 15.00
C PHE A 65 15.96 -15.08 13.57
N LYS A 66 15.01 -15.79 12.93
CA LYS A 66 15.09 -16.08 11.49
C LYS A 66 14.63 -14.88 10.68
N VAL A 67 15.58 -14.05 10.25
CA VAL A 67 15.31 -12.78 9.56
C VAL A 67 15.21 -12.98 8.06
N SER A 68 14.19 -12.39 7.43
CA SER A 68 14.07 -12.27 5.97
C SER A 68 14.26 -10.83 5.54
N LEU A 69 14.94 -10.63 4.41
CA LEU A 69 15.15 -9.30 3.80
C LEU A 69 14.41 -9.22 2.47
N ILE A 70 13.71 -8.11 2.22
CA ILE A 70 13.18 -7.81 0.88
C ILE A 70 14.34 -7.33 0.01
N GLU A 71 14.70 -8.12 -1.00
CA GLU A 71 15.67 -7.73 -2.01
C GLU A 71 15.20 -6.47 -2.75
N GLY A 72 16.10 -5.49 -2.96
CA GLY A 72 15.75 -4.19 -3.52
C GLY A 72 14.84 -3.32 -2.65
N GLY A 73 14.38 -3.82 -1.49
CA GLY A 73 13.57 -3.13 -0.49
C GLY A 73 12.22 -2.64 -1.01
N TYR A 74 11.68 -1.59 -0.38
CA TYR A 74 10.39 -1.00 -0.75
C TYR A 74 10.31 -0.60 -2.23
N LYS A 75 11.42 -0.15 -2.83
CA LYS A 75 11.42 0.23 -4.24
C LYS A 75 11.12 -0.96 -5.16
N ALA A 76 11.72 -2.12 -4.90
CA ALA A 76 11.46 -3.35 -5.66
C ALA A 76 10.03 -3.86 -5.42
N PHE A 77 9.58 -3.90 -4.17
CA PHE A 77 8.19 -4.23 -3.84
C PHE A 77 7.22 -3.33 -4.61
N ARG A 78 7.43 -2.01 -4.59
CA ARG A 78 6.57 -1.06 -5.30
C ARG A 78 6.56 -1.31 -6.81
N ALA A 79 7.71 -1.58 -7.41
CA ALA A 79 7.80 -1.87 -8.85
C ALA A 79 7.04 -3.16 -9.21
N ALA A 80 7.21 -4.21 -8.42
CA ALA A 80 6.49 -5.48 -8.60
C ALA A 80 4.97 -5.31 -8.45
N MET A 81 4.54 -4.56 -7.41
CA MET A 81 3.13 -4.25 -7.18
C MET A 81 2.50 -3.52 -8.37
N VAL A 82 3.16 -2.46 -8.88
CA VAL A 82 2.65 -1.69 -10.03
C VAL A 82 2.59 -2.55 -11.30
N ALA A 83 3.60 -3.40 -11.53
CA ALA A 83 3.63 -4.31 -12.66
C ALA A 83 2.56 -5.42 -12.58
N ASN A 84 2.11 -5.78 -11.37
CA ASN A 84 1.09 -6.79 -11.14
C ASN A 84 -0.36 -6.25 -11.23
N LEU A 85 -0.57 -4.94 -11.07
CA LEU A 85 -1.91 -4.33 -11.11
C LEU A 85 -2.71 -4.67 -12.39
N PRO A 86 -2.14 -4.60 -13.61
CA PRO A 86 -2.86 -4.98 -14.82
C PRO A 86 -3.39 -6.41 -14.78
N GLN A 87 -2.55 -7.37 -14.43
CA GLN A 87 -2.92 -8.78 -14.33
C GLN A 87 -4.03 -9.03 -13.31
N LEU A 88 -3.98 -8.33 -12.16
CA LEU A 88 -5.02 -8.41 -11.14
C LEU A 88 -6.35 -7.84 -11.65
N SER A 89 -6.31 -6.71 -12.36
CA SER A 89 -7.51 -6.08 -12.91
C SER A 89 -8.15 -6.93 -14.01
N GLU A 90 -7.34 -7.56 -14.87
CA GLU A 90 -7.82 -8.39 -15.99
C GLU A 90 -8.42 -9.73 -15.54
N ARG A 91 -7.94 -10.31 -14.44
CA ARG A 91 -8.44 -11.60 -13.96
C ARG A 91 -9.77 -11.54 -13.23
N LEU A 92 -10.21 -10.33 -12.82
CA LEU A 92 -11.42 -10.14 -12.04
C LEU A 92 -12.58 -9.72 -12.96
N HIS A 93 -13.77 -10.22 -12.63
CA HIS A 93 -15.00 -9.79 -13.28
C HIS A 93 -15.65 -8.68 -12.44
N PHE A 94 -15.73 -7.47 -13.01
CA PHE A 94 -16.33 -6.33 -12.33
C PHE A 94 -17.79 -6.14 -12.74
N GLU A 95 -18.62 -5.74 -11.79
CA GLU A 95 -19.97 -5.23 -11.95
C GLU A 95 -20.00 -3.77 -11.50
N VAL A 96 -20.17 -2.85 -12.44
CA VAL A 96 -20.05 -1.43 -12.17
C VAL A 96 -21.40 -0.84 -11.79
N VAL A 97 -21.54 -0.40 -10.55
CA VAL A 97 -22.76 0.25 -10.06
C VAL A 97 -22.81 1.67 -10.57
N CYS A 98 -23.71 1.91 -11.52
CA CYS A 98 -23.90 3.19 -12.19
C CYS A 98 -25.05 4.00 -11.58
N GLY A 99 -25.02 5.32 -11.75
CA GLY A 99 -26.09 6.20 -11.30
C GLY A 99 -25.59 7.61 -10.97
N THR A 100 -26.51 8.55 -10.89
CA THR A 100 -26.21 9.95 -10.58
C THR A 100 -25.69 10.12 -9.16
N THR A 101 -25.01 11.24 -8.89
CA THR A 101 -24.60 11.60 -7.53
C THR A 101 -25.84 11.68 -6.62
N GLY A 102 -25.75 11.03 -5.47
CA GLY A 102 -26.86 10.99 -4.50
C GLY A 102 -27.89 9.87 -4.74
N SER A 103 -27.74 9.02 -5.78
CA SER A 103 -28.67 7.91 -6.05
C SER A 103 -28.59 6.74 -5.06
N GLY A 104 -27.64 6.79 -4.11
CA GLY A 104 -27.51 5.75 -3.08
C GLY A 104 -26.58 4.60 -3.42
N LYS A 105 -25.74 4.70 -4.47
CA LYS A 105 -24.76 3.69 -4.89
C LYS A 105 -23.90 3.16 -3.74
N THR A 106 -23.34 4.05 -2.94
CA THR A 106 -22.47 3.67 -1.79
C THR A 106 -23.25 2.85 -0.77
N ARG A 107 -24.53 3.20 -0.49
CA ARG A 107 -25.38 2.41 0.41
C ARG A 107 -25.73 1.03 -0.19
N PHE A 108 -25.93 0.97 -1.49
CA PHE A 108 -26.16 -0.28 -2.20
C PHE A 108 -24.93 -1.19 -2.10
N LEU A 109 -23.73 -0.68 -2.37
CA LEU A 109 -22.48 -1.42 -2.22
C LEU A 109 -22.26 -1.90 -0.78
N GLN A 110 -22.56 -1.07 0.22
CA GLN A 110 -22.48 -1.46 1.63
C GLN A 110 -23.47 -2.60 1.96
N ALA A 111 -24.67 -2.57 1.41
CA ALA A 111 -25.66 -3.65 1.57
C ALA A 111 -25.18 -4.95 0.91
N LEU A 112 -24.58 -4.89 -0.28
CA LEU A 112 -23.97 -6.04 -0.94
C LEU A 112 -22.82 -6.62 -0.11
N ALA A 113 -21.94 -5.78 0.40
CA ALA A 113 -20.82 -6.21 1.27
C ALA A 113 -21.35 -6.89 2.55
N ALA A 114 -22.41 -6.36 3.16
CA ALA A 114 -23.04 -6.96 4.35
C ALA A 114 -23.63 -8.35 4.08
N GLN A 115 -23.97 -8.65 2.81
CA GLN A 115 -24.43 -9.97 2.36
C GLN A 115 -23.29 -10.88 1.87
N GLY A 116 -22.02 -10.47 2.06
CA GLY A 116 -20.85 -11.25 1.69
C GLY A 116 -20.44 -11.16 0.21
N ALA A 117 -20.95 -10.17 -0.54
CA ALA A 117 -20.47 -9.88 -1.88
C ALA A 117 -19.08 -9.23 -1.82
N GLN A 118 -18.30 -9.42 -2.87
CA GLN A 118 -17.00 -8.76 -3.03
C GLN A 118 -17.24 -7.32 -3.50
N VAL A 119 -16.77 -6.35 -2.73
CA VAL A 119 -16.95 -4.92 -3.04
C VAL A 119 -15.60 -4.22 -3.00
N LEU A 120 -15.28 -3.49 -4.06
CA LEU A 120 -14.13 -2.58 -4.11
C LEU A 120 -14.62 -1.15 -3.92
N ASP A 121 -14.53 -0.65 -2.69
CA ASP A 121 -14.92 0.71 -2.32
C ASP A 121 -13.72 1.66 -2.45
N LEU A 122 -13.61 2.32 -3.60
CA LEU A 122 -12.52 3.27 -3.89
C LEU A 122 -12.59 4.52 -3.02
N GLU A 123 -13.79 4.97 -2.65
CA GLU A 123 -14.00 6.11 -1.77
C GLU A 123 -13.45 5.83 -0.36
N ALA A 124 -13.77 4.67 0.20
CA ALA A 124 -13.25 4.24 1.50
C ALA A 124 -11.72 4.08 1.47
N LEU A 125 -11.15 3.46 0.42
CA LEU A 125 -9.70 3.32 0.24
C LEU A 125 -8.98 4.66 0.12
N ALA A 126 -9.66 5.68 -0.43
CA ALA A 126 -9.16 7.04 -0.60
C ALA A 126 -9.40 7.94 0.62
N ASN A 127 -10.14 7.52 1.63
CA ASN A 127 -10.66 8.36 2.71
C ASN A 127 -11.37 9.62 2.15
N HIS A 128 -12.23 9.44 1.15
CA HIS A 128 -12.88 10.53 0.42
C HIS A 128 -14.24 10.09 -0.12
N ARG A 129 -15.20 11.00 -0.14
CA ARG A 129 -16.45 10.84 -0.89
C ARG A 129 -16.27 11.52 -2.24
N SER A 130 -16.65 10.90 -3.34
CA SER A 130 -16.40 11.43 -4.70
C SER A 130 -17.18 12.70 -5.06
N SER A 131 -17.66 13.44 -4.07
CA SER A 131 -18.30 14.74 -4.28
C SER A 131 -17.30 15.91 -4.18
N VAL A 132 -17.67 17.07 -4.70
CA VAL A 132 -16.86 18.32 -4.59
C VAL A 132 -16.48 18.65 -3.14
N LEU A 133 -17.32 18.27 -2.16
CA LEU A 133 -17.11 18.43 -0.72
C LEU A 133 -16.73 17.11 -0.04
N GLY A 134 -16.07 16.21 -0.78
CA GLY A 134 -15.87 14.84 -0.37
C GLY A 134 -14.82 14.58 0.73
N LEU A 135 -14.16 15.61 1.24
CA LEU A 135 -13.25 15.46 2.37
C LEU A 135 -14.00 15.03 3.63
N ILE A 136 -13.54 13.97 4.26
CA ILE A 136 -14.10 13.49 5.52
C ILE A 136 -13.48 14.30 6.66
N PRO A 137 -14.26 15.01 7.49
CA PRO A 137 -13.72 15.78 8.60
C PRO A 137 -12.81 14.95 9.50
N GLY A 138 -11.63 15.49 9.82
CA GLY A 138 -10.64 14.80 10.67
C GLY A 138 -9.85 13.69 9.99
N GLN A 139 -10.10 13.38 8.70
CA GLN A 139 -9.35 12.39 7.94
C GLN A 139 -8.65 13.04 6.73
N SER A 140 -7.36 12.77 6.58
CA SER A 140 -6.62 13.14 5.37
C SER A 140 -6.65 12.00 4.34
N GLN A 141 -6.65 12.36 3.06
CA GLN A 141 -6.44 11.38 2.01
C GLN A 141 -5.06 10.71 2.17
N PRO A 142 -4.92 9.41 1.87
CA PRO A 142 -3.62 8.77 1.83
C PRO A 142 -2.75 9.38 0.72
N THR A 143 -1.45 9.11 0.75
CA THR A 143 -0.61 9.41 -0.41
C THR A 143 -1.02 8.52 -1.60
N GLN A 144 -0.73 8.94 -2.83
CA GLN A 144 -0.99 8.11 -4.02
C GLN A 144 -0.40 6.70 -3.89
N LYS A 145 0.82 6.59 -3.36
CA LYS A 145 1.47 5.29 -3.14
C LYS A 145 0.72 4.40 -2.14
N ALA A 146 0.20 4.99 -1.08
CA ALA A 146 -0.58 4.26 -0.10
C ALA A 146 -1.94 3.83 -0.68
N PHE A 147 -2.59 4.69 -1.45
CA PHE A 147 -3.83 4.38 -2.15
C PHE A 147 -3.65 3.22 -3.13
N ASP A 148 -2.64 3.29 -4.02
CA ASP A 148 -2.36 2.20 -4.96
C ASP A 148 -2.07 0.88 -4.24
N THR A 149 -1.36 0.93 -3.09
CA THR A 149 -1.11 -0.27 -2.29
C THR A 149 -2.40 -0.84 -1.70
N ARG A 150 -3.30 0.00 -1.21
CA ARG A 150 -4.61 -0.42 -0.70
C ARG A 150 -5.46 -1.06 -1.80
N VAL A 151 -5.51 -0.44 -2.98
CA VAL A 151 -6.21 -1.00 -4.16
C VAL A 151 -5.62 -2.36 -4.53
N TRP A 152 -4.31 -2.45 -4.67
CA TRP A 152 -3.62 -3.71 -4.98
C TRP A 152 -3.91 -4.80 -3.95
N THR A 153 -3.87 -4.48 -2.65
CA THR A 153 -4.19 -5.43 -1.58
C THR A 153 -5.63 -5.92 -1.66
N ALA A 154 -6.58 -5.02 -1.93
CA ALA A 154 -7.98 -5.39 -2.09
C ALA A 154 -8.19 -6.32 -3.29
N LEU A 155 -7.60 -5.98 -4.46
CA LEU A 155 -7.71 -6.80 -5.66
C LEU A 155 -7.09 -8.20 -5.48
N GLN A 156 -6.03 -8.33 -4.69
CA GLN A 156 -5.45 -9.64 -4.38
C GLN A 156 -6.32 -10.54 -3.53
N ALA A 157 -7.14 -9.94 -2.66
CA ALA A 157 -7.98 -10.67 -1.74
C ALA A 157 -9.27 -11.22 -2.39
N PHE A 158 -9.62 -10.75 -3.59
CA PHE A 158 -10.83 -11.18 -4.27
C PHE A 158 -10.68 -12.53 -4.97
N ASP A 159 -11.73 -13.33 -4.87
CA ASP A 159 -11.91 -14.59 -5.60
C ASP A 159 -12.30 -14.28 -7.05
N PRO A 160 -11.49 -14.68 -8.05
CA PRO A 160 -11.77 -14.39 -9.46
C PRO A 160 -12.97 -15.14 -10.04
N THR A 161 -13.51 -16.11 -9.33
CA THR A 161 -14.71 -16.86 -9.76
C THR A 161 -16.02 -16.15 -9.37
N ARG A 162 -15.93 -15.06 -8.61
CA ARG A 162 -17.08 -14.29 -8.11
C ARG A 162 -17.00 -12.84 -8.61
N PRO A 163 -18.13 -12.19 -8.91
CA PRO A 163 -18.13 -10.80 -9.31
C PRO A 163 -17.62 -9.88 -8.21
N VAL A 164 -16.95 -8.80 -8.62
CA VAL A 164 -16.51 -7.70 -7.74
C VAL A 164 -17.33 -6.47 -8.09
N TYR A 165 -18.15 -6.02 -7.15
CA TYR A 165 -18.97 -4.82 -7.29
C TYR A 165 -18.13 -3.58 -7.00
N ILE A 166 -18.24 -2.59 -7.87
CA ILE A 166 -17.50 -1.33 -7.77
C ILE A 166 -18.38 -0.15 -8.18
N GLU A 167 -18.25 0.99 -7.51
CA GLU A 167 -18.94 2.20 -7.94
C GLU A 167 -18.31 2.80 -9.20
N SER A 168 -19.16 3.29 -10.13
CA SER A 168 -18.68 4.02 -11.29
C SER A 168 -18.00 5.33 -10.84
N GLU A 169 -16.67 5.34 -10.88
CA GLU A 169 -15.86 6.46 -10.46
C GLU A 169 -15.22 7.16 -11.66
N SER A 170 -14.91 8.44 -11.43
CA SER A 170 -14.06 9.18 -12.35
C SER A 170 -12.61 8.70 -12.25
N LYS A 171 -11.76 9.14 -13.17
CA LYS A 171 -10.31 8.88 -13.12
C LYS A 171 -9.66 9.30 -11.79
N LYS A 172 -10.33 10.12 -10.99
CA LYS A 172 -9.82 10.64 -9.72
C LYS A 172 -10.86 10.51 -8.61
N VAL A 173 -10.38 10.14 -7.42
CA VAL A 173 -11.10 10.20 -6.16
C VAL A 173 -10.43 11.27 -5.29
N GLY A 174 -10.99 12.47 -5.28
CA GLY A 174 -10.34 13.64 -4.72
C GLY A 174 -9.01 13.95 -5.45
N ASN A 175 -7.90 13.96 -4.73
CA ASN A 175 -6.57 14.21 -5.29
C ASN A 175 -5.85 12.93 -5.78
N LEU A 176 -6.47 11.76 -5.63
CA LEU A 176 -5.87 10.48 -5.97
C LEU A 176 -6.32 10.00 -7.35
N VAL A 177 -5.40 9.43 -8.09
CA VAL A 177 -5.65 8.85 -9.43
C VAL A 177 -5.88 7.35 -9.28
N VAL A 178 -6.99 6.87 -9.82
CA VAL A 178 -7.28 5.42 -9.90
C VAL A 178 -6.31 4.77 -10.90
N PRO A 179 -5.74 3.59 -10.60
CA PRO A 179 -4.86 2.89 -11.53
C PRO A 179 -5.49 2.70 -12.90
N GLU A 180 -4.75 3.02 -13.97
CA GLU A 180 -5.27 3.00 -15.35
C GLU A 180 -5.80 1.62 -15.76
N SER A 181 -5.11 0.54 -15.34
CA SER A 181 -5.56 -0.83 -15.62
C SER A 181 -6.93 -1.14 -15.01
N LEU A 182 -7.17 -0.67 -13.78
CA LEU A 182 -8.48 -0.82 -13.12
C LEU A 182 -9.55 -0.01 -13.85
N MET A 183 -9.24 1.23 -14.22
CA MET A 183 -10.17 2.07 -15.00
C MET A 183 -10.53 1.43 -16.36
N THR A 184 -9.57 0.80 -17.01
CA THR A 184 -9.80 0.08 -18.27
C THR A 184 -10.72 -1.11 -18.07
N ALA A 185 -10.45 -1.93 -17.04
CA ALA A 185 -11.30 -3.07 -16.69
C ALA A 185 -12.73 -2.64 -16.34
N MET A 186 -12.91 -1.60 -15.53
CA MET A 186 -14.24 -1.05 -15.19
C MET A 186 -15.01 -0.58 -16.41
N ARG A 187 -14.36 0.08 -17.37
CA ARG A 187 -15.02 0.57 -18.60
C ARG A 187 -15.40 -0.54 -19.55
N ALA A 188 -14.75 -1.68 -19.48
CA ALA A 188 -15.07 -2.85 -20.29
C ALA A 188 -16.13 -3.76 -19.64
N SER A 189 -16.54 -3.44 -18.41
CA SER A 189 -17.48 -4.24 -17.62
C SER A 189 -18.91 -3.73 -17.76
N ASP A 190 -19.87 -4.59 -17.43
CA ASP A 190 -21.29 -4.26 -17.46
C ASP A 190 -21.65 -3.23 -16.37
N CYS A 191 -22.62 -2.40 -16.68
CA CYS A 191 -23.15 -1.35 -15.81
C CYS A 191 -24.51 -1.80 -15.27
N ILE A 192 -24.66 -1.81 -13.96
CA ILE A 192 -25.91 -2.15 -13.27
C ILE A 192 -26.45 -0.95 -12.50
#